data_bbb3331cd2288b2582b3296b712d7dd7
#
_entry.id   bbb3331cd2288b2582b3296b712d7dd7
#
_cell.length_a   1.000
_cell.length_b   1.000
_cell.length_c   1.000
_cell.angle_alpha   90.00
_cell.angle_beta   90.00
_cell.angle_gamma   90.00
#
_symmetry.space_group_name_H-M   'P 1'
#
loop_
_entity.id
_entity.type
_entity.pdbx_description
1 polymer ?
#
loop_
_entity_poly.entity_id
_entity_poly.type
_entity_poly.pdbx_seq_one_letter_code
_entity_poly.pdbx_strand_id
1 'polypeptide(L)'
;MANAPRSTSKSTTAQSPAAGSKRALVIVESPAKAKTINKYLGPNYIVKSSVGHVRDLPTGGSAKSTEKKPATRTKLTDEQKAEKSQLALINRMGVDPEHDWKAKYEVLPGKEHVVAELKKLASQVDEVYLATDMDREGEAIAWHLK
;
A
#
# COMPACT_ATOMS: atom_id res chain seq x y z
N MET A 1 -16.46 16.87 -57.87
CA MET A 1 -15.14 16.42 -57.39
C MET A 1 -15.19 16.39 -55.85
N ALA A 2 -15.38 15.20 -55.29
CA ALA A 2 -15.56 15.01 -53.85
C ALA A 2 -14.25 14.60 -53.24
N ASN A 3 -13.79 15.37 -52.26
CA ASN A 3 -12.52 15.11 -51.54
C ASN A 3 -12.87 14.42 -50.21
N ALA A 4 -12.49 13.13 -50.07
CA ALA A 4 -12.71 12.34 -48.88
C ALA A 4 -11.58 12.59 -47.86
N PRO A 5 -11.85 12.70 -46.55
CA PRO A 5 -10.80 12.82 -45.52
C PRO A 5 -10.21 11.45 -45.21
N ARG A 6 -8.91 11.40 -45.26
CA ARG A 6 -8.03 10.26 -44.92
C ARG A 6 -8.04 10.05 -43.41
N SER A 7 -8.60 8.97 -42.90
CA SER A 7 -8.51 8.57 -41.50
C SER A 7 -7.16 7.92 -41.25
N THR A 8 -6.31 8.56 -40.47
CA THR A 8 -5.09 7.97 -39.94
C THR A 8 -5.40 7.23 -38.63
N SER A 9 -5.62 5.94 -38.73
CA SER A 9 -5.66 5.05 -37.55
C SER A 9 -4.24 4.88 -37.01
N LYS A 10 -3.91 5.52 -35.86
CA LYS A 10 -2.75 5.20 -35.07
C LYS A 10 -2.98 3.84 -34.41
N SER A 11 -2.46 2.78 -35.01
CA SER A 11 -2.33 1.47 -34.38
C SER A 11 -1.27 1.58 -33.25
N THR A 12 -1.71 1.60 -32.02
CA THR A 12 -0.83 1.40 -30.86
C THR A 12 -0.49 -0.08 -30.82
N THR A 13 0.62 -0.45 -31.40
CA THR A 13 1.16 -1.79 -31.32
C THR A 13 1.60 -2.05 -29.87
N ALA A 14 0.80 -2.76 -29.12
CA ALA A 14 1.21 -3.34 -27.85
C ALA A 14 2.29 -4.38 -28.14
N GLN A 15 3.55 -4.03 -27.95
CA GLN A 15 4.66 -4.96 -28.05
C GLN A 15 4.56 -5.95 -26.88
N SER A 16 4.30 -7.21 -27.19
CA SER A 16 4.42 -8.29 -26.23
C SER A 16 5.87 -8.42 -25.75
N PRO A 17 6.11 -8.66 -24.45
CA PRO A 17 7.45 -8.82 -23.92
C PRO A 17 8.17 -9.98 -24.59
N ALA A 18 9.45 -9.81 -24.94
CA ALA A 18 10.29 -10.86 -25.47
C ALA A 18 10.38 -12.02 -24.45
N ALA A 19 10.26 -13.26 -24.93
CA ALA A 19 10.38 -14.45 -24.09
C ALA A 19 11.79 -14.47 -23.44
N GLY A 20 11.85 -14.40 -22.09
CA GLY A 20 13.09 -14.42 -21.32
C GLY A 20 13.52 -13.11 -20.68
N SER A 21 12.80 -12.00 -20.89
CA SER A 21 13.11 -10.75 -20.19
C SER A 21 12.44 -10.72 -18.81
N LYS A 22 13.22 -10.41 -17.77
CA LYS A 22 12.71 -10.22 -16.40
C LYS A 22 11.64 -9.14 -16.38
N ARG A 23 10.57 -9.41 -15.66
CA ARG A 23 9.51 -8.43 -15.39
C ARG A 23 9.79 -7.72 -14.08
N ALA A 24 9.57 -6.42 -14.05
CA ALA A 24 9.76 -5.61 -12.87
C ALA A 24 8.52 -4.77 -12.55
N LEU A 25 8.20 -4.67 -11.27
CA LEU A 25 7.18 -3.75 -10.75
C LEU A 25 7.87 -2.50 -10.20
N VAL A 26 7.49 -1.34 -10.69
CA VAL A 26 7.97 -0.04 -10.18
C VAL A 26 6.83 0.62 -9.43
N ILE A 27 7.04 0.86 -8.15
CA ILE A 27 6.04 1.48 -7.28
C ILE A 27 6.46 2.92 -6.99
N VAL A 28 5.58 3.86 -7.26
CA VAL A 28 5.76 5.29 -7.00
C VAL A 28 4.67 5.81 -6.06
N GLU A 29 4.82 6.98 -5.47
CA GLU A 29 3.86 7.50 -4.51
C GLU A 29 2.57 8.05 -5.15
N SER A 30 2.64 8.61 -6.39
CA SER A 30 1.48 9.26 -7.00
C SER A 30 1.08 8.68 -8.36
N PRO A 31 -0.24 8.66 -8.68
CA PRO A 31 -0.73 8.20 -9.98
C PRO A 31 -0.20 9.02 -11.16
N ALA A 32 0.05 10.31 -10.95
CA ALA A 32 0.60 11.20 -11.98
C ALA A 32 2.02 10.78 -12.37
N LYS A 33 2.88 10.50 -11.37
CA LYS A 33 4.23 9.99 -11.59
C LYS A 33 4.20 8.62 -12.27
N ALA A 34 3.33 7.72 -11.82
CA ALA A 34 3.16 6.41 -12.46
C ALA A 34 2.84 6.54 -13.95
N LYS A 35 1.91 7.41 -14.31
CA LYS A 35 1.52 7.67 -15.71
C LYS A 35 2.67 8.26 -16.54
N THR A 36 3.46 9.14 -15.95
CA THR A 36 4.60 9.76 -16.62
C THR A 36 5.73 8.75 -16.83
N ILE A 37 6.14 8.05 -15.78
CA ILE A 37 7.25 7.08 -15.82
C ILE A 37 6.93 5.91 -16.76
N ASN A 38 5.69 5.42 -16.75
CA ASN A 38 5.26 4.34 -17.64
C ASN A 38 5.43 4.65 -19.14
N LYS A 39 5.51 5.94 -19.53
CA LYS A 39 5.76 6.34 -20.93
C LYS A 39 7.23 6.14 -21.35
N TYR A 40 8.14 6.15 -20.38
CA TYR A 40 9.59 6.06 -20.63
C TYR A 40 10.13 4.65 -20.42
N LEU A 41 9.48 3.87 -19.56
CA LEU A 41 9.84 2.49 -19.31
C LEU A 41 9.24 1.57 -20.39
N GLY A 42 10.00 0.56 -20.77
CA GLY A 42 9.58 -0.43 -21.78
C GLY A 42 8.55 -1.44 -21.27
N PRO A 43 8.11 -2.39 -22.11
CA PRO A 43 7.04 -3.34 -21.82
C PRO A 43 7.35 -4.32 -20.67
N ASN A 44 8.61 -4.41 -20.26
CA ASN A 44 9.03 -5.27 -19.14
C ASN A 44 8.76 -4.68 -17.76
N TYR A 45 8.36 -3.40 -17.71
CA TYR A 45 8.08 -2.69 -16.47
C TYR A 45 6.60 -2.44 -16.28
N ILE A 46 6.09 -2.80 -15.10
CA ILE A 46 4.74 -2.46 -14.66
C ILE A 46 4.88 -1.31 -13.66
N VAL A 47 4.35 -0.13 -13.99
CA VAL A 47 4.42 1.02 -13.09
C VAL A 47 3.08 1.21 -12.39
N LYS A 48 3.11 1.24 -11.06
CA LYS A 48 1.93 1.42 -10.20
C LYS A 48 2.18 2.47 -9.12
N SER A 49 1.10 3.04 -8.62
CA SER A 49 1.17 4.00 -7.51
C SER A 49 0.61 3.40 -6.22
N SER A 50 1.26 3.71 -5.10
CA SER A 50 0.72 3.46 -3.76
C SER A 50 -0.40 4.42 -3.37
N VAL A 51 -0.57 5.52 -4.14
CA VAL A 51 -1.51 6.61 -3.84
C VAL A 51 -1.21 7.21 -2.45
N GLY A 52 0.05 7.53 -2.19
CA GLY A 52 0.55 8.02 -0.91
C GLY A 52 0.77 6.92 0.12
N HIS A 53 0.62 7.25 1.40
CA HIS A 53 0.80 6.29 2.50
C HIS A 53 -0.24 5.17 2.45
N VAL A 54 0.19 3.95 2.73
CA VAL A 54 -0.65 2.74 2.77
C VAL A 54 -0.88 2.24 4.19
N ARG A 55 0.03 2.56 5.12
CA ARG A 55 -0.07 2.23 6.55
C ARG A 55 0.19 3.46 7.39
N ASP A 56 -0.37 3.46 8.59
CA ASP A 56 -0.12 4.47 9.62
C ASP A 56 -0.36 3.86 11.00
N LEU A 57 -0.04 4.61 12.05
CA LEU A 57 -0.46 4.27 13.40
C LEU A 57 -1.99 4.31 13.50
N PRO A 58 -2.62 3.50 14.36
CA PRO A 58 -4.06 3.53 14.53
C PRO A 58 -4.49 4.92 14.97
N THR A 59 -5.39 5.52 14.21
CA THR A 59 -6.05 6.77 14.61
C THR A 59 -7.05 6.45 15.70
N GLY A 60 -6.76 6.90 16.92
CA GLY A 60 -7.53 6.60 18.12
C GLY A 60 -9.04 6.74 17.94
N GLY A 61 -9.76 5.63 17.96
CA GLY A 61 -11.20 5.55 17.85
C GLY A 61 -11.76 4.62 16.77
N SER A 62 -10.96 4.12 15.83
CA SER A 62 -11.45 3.31 14.71
C SER A 62 -11.01 1.84 14.72
N ALA A 63 -10.65 1.29 15.88
CA ALA A 63 -10.63 -0.15 16.01
C ALA A 63 -12.09 -0.65 16.07
N LYS A 64 -12.74 -0.75 14.90
CA LYS A 64 -13.84 -1.69 14.73
C LYS A 64 -13.24 -3.08 14.88
N SER A 65 -13.11 -3.53 16.14
CA SER A 65 -12.99 -4.95 16.41
C SER A 65 -14.29 -5.60 15.96
N THR A 66 -14.29 -6.21 14.79
CA THR A 66 -15.39 -7.01 14.24
C THR A 66 -15.58 -8.32 15.02
N GLU A 67 -14.93 -8.49 16.13
CA GLU A 67 -15.21 -9.57 17.06
C GLU A 67 -16.00 -9.07 18.27
N LYS A 68 -17.32 -9.04 18.13
CA LYS A 68 -18.24 -9.11 19.28
C LYS A 68 -18.11 -10.49 19.91
N LYS A 69 -17.09 -10.69 20.77
CA LYS A 69 -17.15 -11.79 21.73
C LYS A 69 -18.24 -11.46 22.76
N PRO A 70 -19.15 -12.39 23.05
CA PRO A 70 -20.14 -12.17 24.09
C PRO A 70 -19.41 -11.92 25.42
N ALA A 71 -19.69 -10.78 26.03
CA ALA A 71 -19.10 -10.38 27.29
C ALA A 71 -19.66 -11.27 28.42
N THR A 72 -18.96 -12.35 28.74
CA THR A 72 -19.15 -13.03 30.03
C THR A 72 -18.65 -12.05 31.10
N ARG A 73 -19.59 -11.54 31.92
CA ARG A 73 -19.30 -10.64 33.05
C ARG A 73 -18.59 -11.40 34.17
N THR A 74 -17.34 -11.77 33.98
CA THR A 74 -16.47 -12.20 35.04
C THR A 74 -15.94 -10.96 35.76
N LYS A 75 -16.06 -10.88 37.08
CA LYS A 75 -15.46 -9.80 37.88
C LYS A 75 -13.92 -9.90 37.71
N LEU A 76 -13.33 -8.99 36.92
CA LEU A 76 -11.90 -8.91 36.77
C LEU A 76 -11.28 -8.41 38.09
N THR A 77 -10.13 -8.96 38.47
CA THR A 77 -9.29 -8.42 39.55
C THR A 77 -8.76 -7.05 39.16
N ASP A 78 -8.32 -6.26 40.14
CA ASP A 78 -7.82 -4.90 39.87
C ASP A 78 -6.55 -4.93 39.02
N GLU A 79 -5.71 -5.96 39.14
CA GLU A 79 -4.56 -6.22 38.27
C GLU A 79 -4.98 -6.47 36.82
N GLN A 80 -5.99 -7.32 36.60
CA GLN A 80 -6.53 -7.59 35.25
C GLN A 80 -7.20 -6.36 34.62
N LYS A 81 -7.76 -5.46 35.42
CA LYS A 81 -8.29 -4.17 34.94
C LYS A 81 -7.18 -3.23 34.51
N ALA A 82 -6.07 -3.18 35.27
CA ALA A 82 -4.89 -2.39 34.95
C ALA A 82 -4.25 -2.86 33.63
N GLU A 83 -3.98 -4.14 33.49
CA GLU A 83 -3.46 -4.73 32.25
C GLU A 83 -4.36 -4.45 31.04
N LYS A 84 -5.68 -4.63 31.22
CA LYS A 84 -6.65 -4.37 30.15
C LYS A 84 -6.70 -2.89 29.74
N SER A 85 -6.59 -1.98 30.69
CA SER A 85 -6.56 -0.54 30.41
C SER A 85 -5.25 -0.12 29.72
N GLN A 86 -4.13 -0.72 30.09
CA GLN A 86 -2.82 -0.52 29.50
C GLN A 86 -2.79 -1.04 28.05
N LEU A 87 -3.28 -2.26 27.83
CA LEU A 87 -3.42 -2.85 26.49
C LEU A 87 -4.38 -2.02 25.60
N ALA A 88 -5.45 -1.48 26.16
CA ALA A 88 -6.37 -0.59 25.45
C ALA A 88 -5.68 0.74 25.06
N LEU A 89 -4.81 1.25 25.92
CA LEU A 89 -4.03 2.46 25.64
C LEU A 89 -3.02 2.22 24.51
N ILE A 90 -2.26 1.13 24.57
CA ILE A 90 -1.31 0.71 23.54
C ILE A 90 -2.03 0.53 22.19
N ASN A 91 -3.16 -0.15 22.18
CA ASN A 91 -3.96 -0.34 20.96
C ASN A 91 -4.51 0.97 20.40
N ARG A 92 -4.79 1.95 21.24
CA ARG A 92 -5.28 3.28 20.82
C ARG A 92 -4.15 4.17 20.30
N MET A 93 -2.98 4.09 20.92
CA MET A 93 -1.81 4.89 20.52
C MET A 93 -1.01 4.26 19.39
N GLY A 94 -1.14 2.93 19.22
CA GLY A 94 -0.36 2.18 18.25
C GLY A 94 1.13 2.05 18.58
N VAL A 95 1.51 2.38 19.82
CA VAL A 95 2.89 2.34 20.29
C VAL A 95 2.94 1.71 21.67
N ASP A 96 3.88 0.78 21.87
CA ASP A 96 4.08 0.08 23.14
C ASP A 96 5.33 0.63 23.84
N PRO A 97 5.20 1.47 24.88
CA PRO A 97 6.32 2.08 25.59
C PRO A 97 7.10 1.08 26.46
N GLU A 98 6.51 -0.07 26.82
CA GLU A 98 7.15 -1.07 27.67
C GLU A 98 8.02 -2.05 26.87
N HIS A 99 7.77 -2.15 25.55
CA HIS A 99 8.53 -3.00 24.63
C HIS A 99 9.26 -2.17 23.56
N ASP A 100 10.18 -1.32 24.02
CA ASP A 100 11.06 -0.53 23.16
C ASP A 100 10.33 0.37 22.13
N TRP A 101 9.22 0.97 22.56
CA TRP A 101 8.39 1.86 21.71
C TRP A 101 7.93 1.21 20.41
N LYS A 102 7.73 -0.09 20.43
CA LYS A 102 7.33 -0.85 19.24
C LYS A 102 6.03 -0.33 18.67
N ALA A 103 6.09 0.16 17.44
CA ALA A 103 4.94 0.69 16.73
C ALA A 103 4.13 -0.42 16.05
N LYS A 104 2.81 -0.34 16.15
CA LYS A 104 1.84 -1.22 15.47
C LYS A 104 1.20 -0.43 14.33
N TYR A 105 1.64 -0.69 13.12
CA TYR A 105 1.07 -0.06 11.93
C TYR A 105 -0.13 -0.83 11.41
N GLU A 106 -1.16 -0.11 11.00
CA GLU A 106 -2.38 -0.66 10.38
C GLU A 106 -2.53 -0.12 8.96
N VAL A 107 -3.15 -0.91 8.07
CA VAL A 107 -3.47 -0.44 6.72
C VAL A 107 -4.53 0.64 6.83
N LEU A 108 -4.29 1.78 6.18
CA LEU A 108 -5.21 2.90 6.19
C LEU A 108 -6.56 2.51 5.55
N PRO A 109 -7.70 2.97 6.13
CA PRO A 109 -9.01 2.72 5.56
C PRO A 109 -9.09 3.17 4.09
N GLY A 110 -9.58 2.29 3.22
CA GLY A 110 -9.68 2.55 1.77
C GLY A 110 -8.40 2.28 0.99
N LYS A 111 -7.30 1.85 1.65
CA LYS A 111 -6.05 1.45 0.99
C LYS A 111 -5.90 -0.07 0.82
N GLU A 112 -6.82 -0.84 1.33
CA GLU A 112 -6.80 -2.30 1.30
C GLU A 112 -6.72 -2.83 -0.13
N HIS A 113 -7.47 -2.22 -1.04
CA HIS A 113 -7.47 -2.59 -2.46
C HIS A 113 -6.14 -2.28 -3.15
N VAL A 114 -5.50 -1.15 -2.81
CA VAL A 114 -4.17 -0.79 -3.35
C VAL A 114 -3.13 -1.79 -2.88
N VAL A 115 -3.12 -2.12 -1.59
CA VAL A 115 -2.20 -3.11 -1.01
C VAL A 115 -2.42 -4.49 -1.65
N ALA A 116 -3.68 -4.91 -1.82
CA ALA A 116 -4.00 -6.18 -2.45
C ALA A 116 -3.55 -6.24 -3.92
N GLU A 117 -3.75 -5.16 -4.68
CA GLU A 117 -3.29 -5.05 -6.07
C GLU A 117 -1.76 -5.10 -6.15
N LEU A 118 -1.05 -4.33 -5.33
CA LEU A 118 0.41 -4.31 -5.31
C LEU A 118 1.00 -5.67 -4.92
N LYS A 119 0.44 -6.36 -3.91
CA LYS A 119 0.83 -7.72 -3.53
C LYS A 119 0.65 -8.71 -4.67
N LYS A 120 -0.50 -8.66 -5.36
CA LYS A 120 -0.78 -9.52 -6.51
C LYS A 120 0.23 -9.29 -7.65
N LEU A 121 0.56 -8.04 -7.94
CA LEU A 121 1.53 -7.72 -8.98
C LEU A 121 2.95 -8.11 -8.57
N ALA A 122 3.34 -7.88 -7.32
CA ALA A 122 4.65 -8.28 -6.80
C ALA A 122 4.86 -9.80 -6.90
N SER A 123 3.83 -10.62 -6.73
CA SER A 123 3.92 -12.08 -6.91
C SER A 123 4.06 -12.54 -8.37
N GLN A 124 3.87 -11.66 -9.34
CA GLN A 124 3.90 -11.96 -10.79
C GLN A 124 5.15 -11.44 -11.49
N VAL A 125 6.05 -10.79 -10.77
CA VAL A 125 7.27 -10.18 -11.29
C VAL A 125 8.51 -10.73 -10.61
N ASP A 126 9.65 -10.59 -11.26
CA ASP A 126 10.94 -11.07 -10.74
C ASP A 126 11.58 -10.04 -9.78
N GLU A 127 11.28 -8.75 -9.98
CA GLU A 127 11.91 -7.65 -9.25
C GLU A 127 10.87 -6.57 -8.91
N VAL A 128 11.03 -5.94 -7.74
CA VAL A 128 10.20 -4.81 -7.29
C VAL A 128 11.10 -3.63 -6.98
N TYR A 129 10.85 -2.49 -7.62
CA TYR A 129 11.53 -1.24 -7.38
C TYR A 129 10.62 -0.26 -6.64
N LEU A 130 11.07 0.28 -5.53
CA LEU A 130 10.41 1.36 -4.81
C LEU A 130 11.03 2.68 -5.28
N ALA A 131 10.36 3.37 -6.19
CA ALA A 131 10.83 4.60 -6.83
C ALA A 131 10.03 5.80 -6.29
N THR A 132 10.09 5.96 -4.98
CA THR A 132 9.54 7.11 -4.25
C THR A 132 10.53 8.27 -4.24
N ASP A 133 10.08 9.48 -3.88
CA ASP A 133 10.95 10.64 -3.76
C ASP A 133 12.01 10.46 -2.67
N MET A 134 13.14 11.11 -2.85
CA MET A 134 14.26 11.09 -1.88
C MET A 134 14.02 12.13 -0.76
N ASP A 135 12.85 12.02 -0.14
CA ASP A 135 12.47 12.83 1.01
C ASP A 135 11.94 11.94 2.14
N ARG A 136 11.62 12.54 3.29
CA ARG A 136 11.14 11.83 4.47
C ARG A 136 9.83 11.08 4.20
N GLU A 137 8.94 11.66 3.39
CA GLU A 137 7.65 11.06 3.06
C GLU A 137 7.82 9.86 2.12
N GLY A 138 8.63 10.00 1.07
CA GLY A 138 8.92 8.92 0.13
C GLY A 138 9.63 7.75 0.80
N GLU A 139 10.56 8.02 1.72
CA GLU A 139 11.24 6.98 2.51
C GLU A 139 10.24 6.22 3.39
N ALA A 140 9.34 6.94 4.07
CA ALA A 140 8.30 6.32 4.90
C ALA A 140 7.34 5.44 4.07
N ILE A 141 6.91 5.90 2.89
CA ILE A 141 6.07 5.14 1.97
C ILE A 141 6.80 3.86 1.53
N ALA A 142 8.07 3.96 1.11
CA ALA A 142 8.87 2.83 0.70
C ALA A 142 9.04 1.81 1.84
N TRP A 143 9.30 2.28 3.06
CA TRP A 143 9.44 1.43 4.24
C TRP A 143 8.14 0.68 4.55
N HIS A 144 6.99 1.31 4.43
CA HIS A 144 5.70 0.68 4.66
C HIS A 144 5.27 -0.33 3.58
N LEU A 145 5.88 -0.26 2.40
CA LEU A 145 5.63 -1.19 1.29
C LEU A 145 6.54 -2.43 1.32
N LYS A 146 7.64 -2.35 2.03
CA LYS A 146 8.58 -3.45 2.23
C LYS A 146 8.01 -4.53 3.16
#